data_741f52378edb158f14319f5371cb5bd7
#
_entry.id   741f52378edb158f14319f5371cb5bd7
#
_cell.length_a   1.000
_cell.length_b   1.000
_cell.length_c   1.000
_cell.angle_alpha   90.00
_cell.angle_beta   90.00
_cell.angle_gamma   90.00
#
_symmetry.space_group_name_H-M   'P 1'
#
loop_
_entity.id
_entity.type
_entity.pdbx_description
1 polymer ?
#
loop_
_entity_poly.entity_id
_entity_poly.type
_entity_poly.pdbx_seq_one_letter_code
_entity_poly.pdbx_strand_id
1 'polypeptide(L)'
;ENSSLDLVVAGTKDAVLMVESEANGLTEEEMLNAVKFGHEGFVPVIEMIEELAKECRKPEWTVEKKDLSEVKQKLEETFTADLTKAFATRDKQDRSNQISEITDKAKKLFEENENYSDLDVNSQLKNLEKKIVRTDILKNKNRIDGRGLSDVRPISCEVGVLPRTHGSALFTRGETQAIVVATLGTSDDEQRIESLDGLQRERFMLHYNFPPFSVGETGRIGTGRREIGHGKLAWRAI
;
A
#
# COMPACT_ATOMS: atom_id res chain seq x y z
N GLU A 1 -18.05 19.18 15.87
CA GLU A 1 -19.24 18.50 15.27
C GLU A 1 -19.73 19.16 13.96
N ASN A 2 -19.27 20.39 13.64
CA ASN A 2 -19.63 21.10 12.40
C ASN A 2 -18.42 21.37 11.49
N SER A 3 -17.34 20.60 11.63
CA SER A 3 -16.17 20.73 10.79
C SER A 3 -16.41 20.06 9.43
N SER A 4 -15.98 20.71 8.35
CA SER A 4 -15.93 20.13 7.01
C SER A 4 -14.72 19.23 6.78
N LEU A 5 -13.87 19.06 7.81
CA LEU A 5 -12.67 18.25 7.74
C LEU A 5 -12.47 17.48 9.05
N ASP A 6 -12.31 16.17 8.92
CA ASP A 6 -11.71 15.29 9.92
C ASP A 6 -10.37 14.81 9.37
N LEU A 7 -9.26 15.11 10.05
CA LEU A 7 -7.92 14.87 9.55
C LEU A 7 -7.00 14.32 10.63
N VAL A 8 -6.42 13.18 10.36
CA VAL A 8 -5.33 12.60 11.15
C VAL A 8 -4.02 12.72 10.37
N VAL A 9 -3.02 13.32 11.00
CA VAL A 9 -1.67 13.44 10.43
C VAL A 9 -0.69 12.74 11.37
N ALA A 10 0.15 11.87 10.81
CA ALA A 10 1.24 11.23 11.55
C ALA A 10 2.56 11.41 10.80
N GLY A 11 3.65 11.57 11.54
CA GLY A 11 4.94 11.81 10.93
C GLY A 11 6.10 11.85 11.91
N THR A 12 7.22 12.25 11.37
CA THR A 12 8.44 12.59 12.11
C THR A 12 8.62 14.10 12.13
N LYS A 13 9.66 14.59 12.81
CA LYS A 13 10.00 16.02 12.81
C LYS A 13 10.17 16.59 11.39
N ASP A 14 10.70 15.78 10.47
CA ASP A 14 11.12 16.22 9.13
C ASP A 14 10.18 15.78 8.01
N ALA A 15 9.18 14.91 8.29
CA ALA A 15 8.35 14.34 7.25
C ALA A 15 6.98 13.89 7.73
N VAL A 16 5.96 14.09 6.90
CA VAL A 16 4.64 13.47 7.03
C VAL A 16 4.73 12.03 6.49
N LEU A 17 4.31 11.07 7.29
CA LEU A 17 4.32 9.64 6.95
C LEU A 17 2.93 9.10 6.62
N MET A 18 1.90 9.63 7.25
CA MET A 18 0.53 9.19 7.06
C MET A 18 -0.44 10.36 7.19
N VAL A 19 -1.40 10.38 6.30
CA VAL A 19 -2.59 11.23 6.39
C VAL A 19 -3.83 10.37 6.19
N GLU A 20 -4.85 10.62 6.97
CA GLU A 20 -6.18 10.03 6.80
C GLU A 20 -7.19 11.15 7.00
N SER A 21 -8.09 11.33 6.04
CA SER A 21 -9.05 12.43 6.10
C SER A 21 -10.42 12.05 5.58
N GLU A 22 -11.43 12.71 6.12
CA GLU A 22 -12.78 12.81 5.60
C GLU A 22 -13.07 14.30 5.40
N ALA A 23 -13.30 14.72 4.16
CA ALA A 23 -13.44 16.13 3.79
C ALA A 23 -14.71 16.35 2.98
N ASN A 24 -15.44 17.41 3.28
CA ASN A 24 -16.66 17.78 2.60
C ASN A 24 -16.40 18.96 1.63
N GLY A 25 -15.92 18.64 0.43
CA GLY A 25 -15.77 19.58 -0.68
C GLY A 25 -14.68 20.64 -0.50
N LEU A 26 -13.62 20.37 0.27
CA LEU A 26 -12.49 21.28 0.43
C LEU A 26 -11.60 21.30 -0.82
N THR A 27 -10.97 22.44 -1.05
CA THR A 27 -10.00 22.62 -2.14
C THR A 27 -8.66 21.93 -1.84
N GLU A 28 -7.87 21.66 -2.89
CA GLU A 28 -6.53 21.07 -2.73
C GLU A 28 -5.61 21.96 -1.86
N GLU A 29 -5.73 23.27 -1.97
CA GLU A 29 -4.94 24.24 -1.17
C GLU A 29 -5.33 24.18 0.30
N GLU A 30 -6.62 24.13 0.61
CA GLU A 30 -7.11 23.97 2.00
C GLU A 30 -6.63 22.64 2.61
N MET A 31 -6.71 21.55 1.85
CA MET A 31 -6.21 20.24 2.29
C MET A 31 -4.70 20.24 2.54
N LEU A 32 -3.91 20.85 1.64
CA LEU A 32 -2.47 20.98 1.82
C LEU A 32 -2.13 21.79 3.07
N ASN A 33 -2.80 22.92 3.28
CA ASN A 33 -2.61 23.76 4.46
C ASN A 33 -3.01 23.05 5.75
N ALA A 34 -4.07 22.26 5.73
CA ALA A 34 -4.51 21.47 6.87
C ALA A 34 -3.47 20.39 7.26
N VAL A 35 -2.92 19.67 6.28
CA VAL A 35 -1.84 18.69 6.52
C VAL A 35 -0.60 19.37 7.08
N LYS A 36 -0.22 20.52 6.54
CA LYS A 36 0.91 21.32 7.03
C LYS A 36 0.69 21.80 8.46
N PHE A 37 -0.49 22.32 8.75
CA PHE A 37 -0.88 22.73 10.10
C PHE A 37 -0.80 21.56 11.10
N GLY A 38 -1.31 20.37 10.71
CA GLY A 38 -1.23 19.16 11.54
C GLY A 38 0.21 18.72 11.81
N HIS A 39 1.09 18.77 10.78
CA HIS A 39 2.50 18.48 10.94
C HIS A 39 3.19 19.48 11.88
N GLU A 40 3.02 20.76 11.66
CA GLU A 40 3.57 21.82 12.53
C GLU A 40 3.05 21.70 13.97
N GLY A 41 1.79 21.28 14.13
CA GLY A 41 1.14 21.13 15.43
C GLY A 41 1.70 20.02 16.32
N PHE A 42 2.22 18.92 15.75
CA PHE A 42 2.82 17.85 16.54
C PHE A 42 4.34 17.94 16.73
N VAL A 43 5.05 18.81 15.99
CA VAL A 43 6.50 19.01 16.18
C VAL A 43 6.85 19.36 17.63
N PRO A 44 6.14 20.29 18.31
CA PRO A 44 6.40 20.56 19.72
C PRO A 44 6.24 19.37 20.65
N VAL A 45 5.32 18.43 20.31
CA VAL A 45 5.14 17.18 21.06
C VAL A 45 6.35 16.28 20.91
N ILE A 46 6.92 16.19 19.71
CA ILE A 46 8.16 15.43 19.45
C ILE A 46 9.32 16.04 20.24
N GLU A 47 9.44 17.37 20.26
CA GLU A 47 10.47 18.08 21.02
C GLU A 47 10.37 17.80 22.52
N MET A 48 9.16 17.83 23.07
CA MET A 48 8.89 17.48 24.46
C MET A 48 9.26 16.00 24.76
N ILE A 49 8.99 15.08 23.84
CA ILE A 49 9.37 13.66 23.97
C ILE A 49 10.91 13.52 23.95
N GLU A 50 11.59 14.23 23.05
CA GLU A 50 13.04 14.25 22.98
C GLU A 50 13.71 14.81 24.25
N GLU A 51 13.10 15.84 24.84
CA GLU A 51 13.56 16.42 26.10
C GLU A 51 13.40 15.42 27.26
N LEU A 52 12.22 14.82 27.40
CA LEU A 52 11.98 13.77 28.39
C LEU A 52 12.92 12.57 28.20
N ALA A 53 13.16 12.19 26.95
CA ALA A 53 14.08 11.10 26.64
C ALA A 53 15.51 11.35 27.09
N LYS A 54 16.00 12.61 27.08
CA LYS A 54 17.33 12.95 27.59
C LYS A 54 17.49 12.62 29.06
N GLU A 55 16.40 12.76 29.84
CA GLU A 55 16.43 12.53 31.30
C GLU A 55 16.17 11.06 31.67
N CYS A 56 15.26 10.39 30.94
CA CYS A 56 14.68 9.11 31.37
C CYS A 56 14.96 7.92 30.44
N ARG A 57 15.63 8.10 29.30
CA ARG A 57 15.86 6.99 28.37
C ARG A 57 16.77 5.92 28.96
N LYS A 58 16.45 4.67 28.65
CA LYS A 58 17.36 3.54 28.92
C LYS A 58 18.59 3.64 28.01
N PRO A 59 19.69 2.92 28.37
CA PRO A 59 20.85 2.81 27.48
C PRO A 59 20.43 2.44 26.07
N GLU A 60 21.07 3.02 25.08
CA GLU A 60 20.75 2.82 23.68
C GLU A 60 20.99 1.37 23.28
N TRP A 61 19.98 0.76 22.66
CA TRP A 61 20.13 -0.59 22.15
C TRP A 61 20.88 -0.53 20.81
N THR A 62 22.12 -0.96 20.83
CA THR A 62 22.96 -1.06 19.63
C THR A 62 22.54 -2.30 18.84
N VAL A 63 22.00 -2.08 17.65
CA VAL A 63 21.77 -3.16 16.68
C VAL A 63 22.93 -3.15 15.70
N GLU A 64 23.71 -4.22 15.67
CA GLU A 64 24.74 -4.40 14.65
C GLU A 64 24.09 -4.51 13.28
N LYS A 65 24.37 -3.53 12.42
CA LYS A 65 23.92 -3.58 11.02
C LYS A 65 24.90 -4.44 10.23
N LYS A 66 24.39 -5.52 9.68
CA LYS A 66 25.14 -6.38 8.78
C LYS A 66 25.54 -5.59 7.52
N ASP A 67 26.81 -5.64 7.18
CA ASP A 67 27.30 -5.05 5.93
C ASP A 67 26.90 -5.95 4.73
N LEU A 68 26.08 -5.43 3.84
CA LEU A 68 25.60 -6.09 2.63
C LEU A 68 26.19 -5.48 1.34
N SER A 69 27.27 -4.70 1.49
CA SER A 69 27.90 -3.98 0.36
C SER A 69 28.43 -4.95 -0.70
N GLU A 70 29.02 -6.06 -0.29
CA GLU A 70 29.52 -7.11 -1.17
C GLU A 70 28.38 -7.77 -1.97
N VAL A 71 27.29 -8.15 -1.28
CA VAL A 71 26.09 -8.73 -1.93
C VAL A 71 25.52 -7.76 -2.95
N LYS A 72 25.37 -6.49 -2.56
CA LYS A 72 24.88 -5.44 -3.44
C LYS A 72 25.73 -5.30 -4.69
N GLN A 73 27.06 -5.19 -4.54
CA GLN A 73 27.96 -5.01 -5.67
C GLN A 73 27.90 -6.20 -6.62
N LYS A 74 27.98 -7.43 -6.10
CA LYS A 74 27.95 -8.66 -6.88
C LYS A 74 26.62 -8.84 -7.63
N LEU A 75 25.50 -8.48 -7.01
CA LEU A 75 24.19 -8.48 -7.67
C LEU A 75 24.11 -7.41 -8.77
N GLU A 76 24.60 -6.20 -8.52
CA GLU A 76 24.65 -5.12 -9.51
C GLU A 76 25.48 -5.51 -10.73
N GLU A 77 26.65 -6.09 -10.53
CA GLU A 77 27.54 -6.53 -11.62
C GLU A 77 26.96 -7.69 -12.44
N THR A 78 26.28 -8.63 -11.77
CA THR A 78 25.81 -9.86 -12.42
C THR A 78 24.43 -9.71 -13.07
N PHE A 79 23.49 -9.04 -12.40
CA PHE A 79 22.07 -9.12 -12.78
C PHE A 79 21.47 -7.80 -13.31
N THR A 80 22.21 -6.69 -13.34
CA THR A 80 21.66 -5.42 -13.84
C THR A 80 21.16 -5.53 -15.28
N ALA A 81 21.90 -6.17 -16.17
CA ALA A 81 21.54 -6.31 -17.57
C ALA A 81 20.27 -7.19 -17.73
N ASP A 82 20.22 -8.32 -17.05
CA ASP A 82 19.09 -9.24 -17.11
C ASP A 82 17.82 -8.64 -16.52
N LEU A 83 17.92 -7.98 -15.38
CA LEU A 83 16.78 -7.25 -14.77
C LEU A 83 16.29 -6.12 -15.67
N THR A 84 17.20 -5.34 -16.27
CA THR A 84 16.80 -4.27 -17.19
C THR A 84 16.03 -4.84 -18.39
N LYS A 85 16.47 -5.97 -18.93
CA LYS A 85 15.77 -6.68 -20.02
C LYS A 85 14.41 -7.22 -19.57
N ALA A 86 14.33 -7.82 -18.37
CA ALA A 86 13.08 -8.31 -17.81
C ALA A 86 12.07 -7.18 -17.63
N PHE A 87 12.49 -6.02 -17.10
CA PHE A 87 11.61 -4.85 -16.92
C PHE A 87 11.21 -4.17 -18.24
N ALA A 88 11.89 -4.42 -19.34
CA ALA A 88 11.46 -3.97 -20.67
C ALA A 88 10.31 -4.84 -21.25
N THR A 89 10.05 -6.01 -20.68
CA THR A 89 8.94 -6.89 -21.08
C THR A 89 7.60 -6.29 -20.58
N ARG A 90 6.70 -5.98 -21.52
CA ARG A 90 5.41 -5.34 -21.19
C ARG A 90 4.41 -6.29 -20.56
N ASP A 91 4.36 -7.54 -21.03
CA ASP A 91 3.49 -8.55 -20.43
C ASP A 91 3.88 -8.80 -18.96
N LYS A 92 2.88 -8.78 -18.08
CA LYS A 92 3.10 -8.87 -16.64
C LYS A 92 3.54 -10.27 -16.22
N GLN A 93 2.95 -11.31 -16.82
CA GLN A 93 3.24 -12.69 -16.45
C GLN A 93 4.64 -13.09 -16.91
N ASP A 94 4.99 -12.76 -18.14
CA ASP A 94 6.31 -13.04 -18.71
C ASP A 94 7.41 -12.30 -17.94
N ARG A 95 7.17 -11.04 -17.61
CA ARG A 95 8.07 -10.25 -16.77
C ARG A 95 8.24 -10.87 -15.39
N SER A 96 7.14 -11.29 -14.74
CA SER A 96 7.17 -11.92 -13.42
C SER A 96 7.97 -13.24 -13.46
N ASN A 97 7.78 -14.06 -14.48
CA ASN A 97 8.50 -15.30 -14.66
C ASN A 97 10.03 -15.06 -14.83
N GLN A 98 10.40 -14.08 -15.66
CA GLN A 98 11.82 -13.70 -15.84
C GLN A 98 12.47 -13.20 -14.54
N ILE A 99 11.75 -12.37 -13.78
CA ILE A 99 12.24 -11.86 -12.47
C ILE A 99 12.39 -13.02 -11.47
N SER A 100 11.45 -13.96 -11.46
CA SER A 100 11.54 -15.15 -10.60
C SER A 100 12.77 -15.99 -10.91
N GLU A 101 13.03 -16.27 -12.19
CA GLU A 101 14.23 -17.00 -12.62
C GLU A 101 15.54 -16.30 -12.23
N ILE A 102 15.57 -14.96 -12.35
CA ILE A 102 16.73 -14.15 -11.93
C ILE A 102 16.89 -14.23 -10.40
N THR A 103 15.79 -14.17 -9.65
CA THR A 103 15.80 -14.29 -8.19
C THR A 103 16.35 -15.63 -7.75
N ASP A 104 15.95 -16.72 -8.39
CA ASP A 104 16.46 -18.06 -8.08
C ASP A 104 17.96 -18.21 -8.41
N LYS A 105 18.41 -17.62 -9.52
CA LYS A 105 19.83 -17.57 -9.87
C LYS A 105 20.63 -16.74 -8.85
N ALA A 106 20.06 -15.62 -8.39
CA ALA A 106 20.70 -14.77 -7.38
C ALA A 106 20.85 -15.51 -6.04
N LYS A 107 19.83 -16.25 -5.59
CA LYS A 107 19.92 -17.07 -4.37
C LYS A 107 21.01 -18.14 -4.51
N LYS A 108 21.03 -18.89 -5.62
CA LYS A 108 22.05 -19.92 -5.88
C LYS A 108 23.47 -19.36 -5.88
N LEU A 109 23.67 -18.12 -6.33
CA LEU A 109 24.99 -17.48 -6.34
C LEU A 109 25.58 -17.28 -4.92
N PHE A 110 24.72 -17.22 -3.92
CA PHE A 110 25.11 -17.01 -2.51
C PHE A 110 24.83 -18.24 -1.63
N GLU A 111 24.34 -19.36 -2.19
CA GLU A 111 23.92 -20.56 -1.44
C GLU A 111 25.09 -21.16 -0.62
N GLU A 112 26.33 -21.10 -1.13
CA GLU A 112 27.51 -21.58 -0.44
C GLU A 112 28.08 -20.60 0.60
N ASN A 113 27.56 -19.38 0.66
CA ASN A 113 28.06 -18.35 1.56
C ASN A 113 27.19 -18.23 2.82
N GLU A 114 27.58 -18.92 3.89
CA GLU A 114 26.86 -18.94 5.17
C GLU A 114 26.69 -17.55 5.82
N ASN A 115 27.46 -16.54 5.37
CA ASN A 115 27.36 -15.20 5.91
C ASN A 115 26.12 -14.45 5.47
N TYR A 116 25.44 -14.86 4.39
CA TYR A 116 24.28 -14.15 3.83
C TYR A 116 23.07 -15.07 3.75
N SER A 117 21.97 -14.60 4.30
CA SER A 117 20.69 -15.31 4.20
C SER A 117 19.96 -14.99 2.89
N ASP A 118 19.03 -15.83 2.50
CA ASP A 118 18.11 -15.57 1.38
C ASP A 118 17.37 -14.22 1.51
N LEU A 119 17.08 -13.81 2.75
CA LEU A 119 16.45 -12.52 3.03
C LEU A 119 17.38 -11.35 2.69
N ASP A 120 18.67 -11.49 3.00
CA ASP A 120 19.67 -10.47 2.68
C ASP A 120 19.82 -10.31 1.17
N VAL A 121 19.95 -11.42 0.44
CA VAL A 121 20.04 -11.44 -1.02
C VAL A 121 18.79 -10.85 -1.66
N ASN A 122 17.60 -11.30 -1.25
CA ASN A 122 16.34 -10.79 -1.77
C ASN A 122 16.16 -9.29 -1.51
N SER A 123 16.59 -8.81 -0.33
CA SER A 123 16.48 -7.38 -0.01
C SER A 123 17.32 -6.52 -0.92
N GLN A 124 18.56 -6.94 -1.21
CA GLN A 124 19.46 -6.22 -2.11
C GLN A 124 19.04 -6.34 -3.58
N LEU A 125 18.52 -7.50 -4.00
CA LEU A 125 17.95 -7.66 -5.34
C LEU A 125 16.77 -6.73 -5.56
N LYS A 126 15.84 -6.63 -4.60
CA LYS A 126 14.73 -5.67 -4.64
C LYS A 126 15.17 -4.20 -4.66
N ASN A 127 16.27 -3.88 -3.97
CA ASN A 127 16.85 -2.54 -4.06
C ASN A 127 17.38 -2.24 -5.47
N LEU A 128 18.00 -3.24 -6.12
CA LEU A 128 18.47 -3.12 -7.49
C LEU A 128 17.30 -2.98 -8.47
N GLU A 129 16.26 -3.81 -8.35
CA GLU A 129 15.03 -3.70 -9.13
C GLU A 129 14.43 -2.29 -9.03
N LYS A 130 14.27 -1.81 -7.78
CA LYS A 130 13.76 -0.46 -7.50
C LYS A 130 14.62 0.63 -8.16
N LYS A 131 15.95 0.50 -8.11
CA LYS A 131 16.88 1.44 -8.73
C LYS A 131 16.70 1.47 -10.25
N ILE A 132 16.63 0.30 -10.90
CA ILE A 132 16.46 0.15 -12.35
C ILE A 132 15.13 0.79 -12.77
N VAL A 133 14.01 0.35 -12.18
CA VAL A 133 12.67 0.81 -12.53
C VAL A 133 12.50 2.30 -12.33
N ARG A 134 12.93 2.84 -11.19
CA ARG A 134 12.80 4.28 -10.91
C ARG A 134 13.66 5.12 -11.83
N THR A 135 14.88 4.67 -12.13
CA THR A 135 15.78 5.37 -13.04
C THR A 135 15.19 5.40 -14.45
N ASP A 136 14.63 4.28 -14.90
CA ASP A 136 13.98 4.19 -16.22
C ASP A 136 12.78 5.13 -16.32
N ILE A 137 11.87 5.11 -15.33
CA ILE A 137 10.70 6.00 -15.30
C ILE A 137 11.10 7.47 -15.30
N LEU A 138 12.11 7.85 -14.52
CA LEU A 138 12.59 9.23 -14.47
C LEU A 138 13.20 9.67 -15.79
N LYS A 139 13.93 8.78 -16.46
CA LYS A 139 14.65 9.05 -17.72
C LYS A 139 13.71 9.03 -18.93
N ASN A 140 12.89 8.01 -19.04
CA ASN A 140 12.08 7.77 -20.24
C ASN A 140 10.63 8.25 -20.10
N LYS A 141 10.20 8.66 -18.89
CA LYS A 141 8.84 9.13 -18.60
C LYS A 141 7.72 8.12 -18.90
N ASN A 142 8.07 6.84 -19.02
CA ASN A 142 7.15 5.73 -19.25
C ASN A 142 7.10 4.80 -18.05
N ARG A 143 5.93 4.25 -17.76
CA ARG A 143 5.75 3.22 -16.74
C ARG A 143 6.08 1.84 -17.32
N ILE A 144 6.31 0.84 -16.46
CA ILE A 144 6.67 -0.54 -16.84
C ILE A 144 5.69 -1.16 -17.86
N ASP A 145 4.41 -0.84 -17.75
CA ASP A 145 3.35 -1.32 -18.64
C ASP A 145 3.21 -0.50 -19.94
N GLY A 146 4.11 0.44 -20.17
CA GLY A 146 4.17 1.27 -21.37
C GLY A 146 3.27 2.51 -21.33
N ARG A 147 2.53 2.74 -20.24
CA ARG A 147 1.76 3.97 -20.05
C ARG A 147 2.65 5.16 -19.78
N GLY A 148 2.23 6.35 -20.19
CA GLY A 148 2.80 7.61 -19.75
C GLY A 148 2.51 7.91 -18.28
N LEU A 149 3.06 9.01 -17.76
CA LEU A 149 2.94 9.36 -16.33
C LEU A 149 1.51 9.73 -15.92
N SER A 150 0.74 10.30 -16.84
CA SER A 150 -0.64 10.75 -16.61
C SER A 150 -1.71 9.78 -17.10
N ASP A 151 -1.32 8.67 -17.73
CA ASP A 151 -2.28 7.72 -18.27
C ASP A 151 -2.94 6.89 -17.17
N VAL A 152 -4.26 6.77 -17.27
CA VAL A 152 -5.06 5.89 -16.42
C VAL A 152 -5.20 4.52 -17.08
N ARG A 153 -5.24 3.44 -16.28
CA ARG A 153 -5.54 2.10 -16.80
C ARG A 153 -6.96 2.07 -17.38
N PRO A 154 -7.19 1.27 -18.44
CA PRO A 154 -8.54 1.09 -18.97
C PRO A 154 -9.52 0.65 -17.89
N ILE A 155 -10.67 1.28 -17.84
CA ILE A 155 -11.76 0.97 -16.91
C ILE A 155 -12.95 0.47 -17.72
N SER A 156 -13.53 -0.65 -17.29
CA SER A 156 -14.81 -1.13 -17.76
C SER A 156 -15.72 -1.50 -16.60
N CYS A 157 -17.02 -1.36 -16.81
CA CYS A 157 -18.05 -1.68 -15.84
C CYS A 157 -19.19 -2.44 -16.53
N GLU A 158 -19.51 -3.62 -16.00
CA GLU A 158 -20.67 -4.41 -16.44
C GLU A 158 -21.65 -4.47 -15.28
N VAL A 159 -22.92 -4.12 -15.53
CA VAL A 159 -23.97 -4.13 -14.50
C VAL A 159 -24.89 -5.34 -14.68
N GLY A 160 -25.54 -5.78 -13.58
CA GLY A 160 -26.49 -6.87 -13.63
C GLY A 160 -25.88 -8.26 -13.84
N VAL A 161 -24.60 -8.43 -13.51
CA VAL A 161 -23.86 -9.70 -13.71
C VAL A 161 -24.37 -10.86 -12.84
N LEU A 162 -25.01 -10.54 -11.72
CA LEU A 162 -25.61 -11.53 -10.81
C LEU A 162 -27.14 -11.41 -10.84
N PRO A 163 -27.88 -12.44 -11.28
CA PRO A 163 -29.31 -12.31 -11.59
C PRO A 163 -30.23 -12.27 -10.36
N ARG A 164 -29.73 -12.58 -9.15
CA ARG A 164 -30.56 -12.72 -7.94
C ARG A 164 -30.26 -11.66 -6.87
N THR A 165 -29.41 -10.71 -7.16
CA THR A 165 -29.08 -9.60 -6.25
C THR A 165 -29.93 -8.37 -6.59
N HIS A 166 -30.10 -7.43 -5.65
CA HIS A 166 -30.80 -6.18 -5.91
C HIS A 166 -29.99 -5.28 -6.86
N GLY A 167 -28.65 -5.32 -6.76
CA GLY A 167 -27.75 -4.71 -7.71
C GLY A 167 -26.43 -5.45 -7.77
N SER A 168 -25.79 -5.48 -8.93
CA SER A 168 -24.46 -6.03 -9.08
C SER A 168 -23.71 -5.37 -10.23
N ALA A 169 -22.39 -5.26 -10.06
CA ALA A 169 -21.49 -4.78 -11.10
C ALA A 169 -20.16 -5.53 -11.05
N LEU A 170 -19.60 -5.79 -12.23
CA LEU A 170 -18.23 -6.20 -12.41
C LEU A 170 -17.42 -4.98 -12.83
N PHE A 171 -16.55 -4.51 -11.94
CA PHE A 171 -15.64 -3.41 -12.21
C PHE A 171 -14.26 -3.96 -12.58
N THR A 172 -13.72 -3.51 -13.69
CA THR A 172 -12.39 -3.91 -14.16
C THR A 172 -11.54 -2.67 -14.41
N ARG A 173 -10.33 -2.64 -13.84
CA ARG A 173 -9.31 -1.63 -14.08
C ARG A 173 -7.99 -2.31 -14.47
N GLY A 174 -7.70 -2.31 -15.76
CA GLY A 174 -6.60 -3.10 -16.31
C GLY A 174 -6.82 -4.60 -16.07
N GLU A 175 -5.98 -5.23 -15.27
CA GLU A 175 -6.07 -6.65 -14.91
C GLU A 175 -6.77 -6.90 -13.56
N THR A 176 -7.10 -5.85 -12.82
CA THR A 176 -7.74 -5.96 -11.51
C THR A 176 -9.25 -5.89 -11.65
N GLN A 177 -9.94 -6.85 -11.04
CA GLN A 177 -11.39 -6.92 -11.04
C GLN A 177 -11.97 -6.89 -9.64
N ALA A 178 -13.17 -6.33 -9.51
CA ALA A 178 -13.97 -6.38 -8.29
C ALA A 178 -15.43 -6.67 -8.66
N ILE A 179 -16.04 -7.61 -7.95
CA ILE A 179 -17.49 -7.83 -8.00
C ILE A 179 -18.10 -7.02 -6.87
N VAL A 180 -18.97 -6.10 -7.22
CA VAL A 180 -19.69 -5.24 -6.27
C VAL A 180 -21.14 -5.66 -6.25
N VAL A 181 -21.69 -5.87 -5.06
CA VAL A 181 -23.09 -6.31 -4.88
C VAL A 181 -23.79 -5.34 -3.93
N ALA A 182 -24.95 -4.87 -4.31
CA ALA A 182 -25.81 -4.07 -3.47
C ALA A 182 -27.02 -4.87 -3.00
N THR A 183 -27.35 -4.73 -1.71
CA THR A 183 -28.54 -5.31 -1.09
C THR A 183 -29.30 -4.19 -0.40
N LEU A 184 -30.57 -4.04 -0.75
CA LEU A 184 -31.47 -3.09 -0.10
C LEU A 184 -32.18 -3.77 1.07
N GLY A 185 -32.24 -3.08 2.18
CA GLY A 185 -32.92 -3.55 3.40
C GLY A 185 -33.98 -2.57 3.90
N THR A 186 -34.59 -2.90 5.01
CA THR A 186 -35.57 -2.10 5.72
C THR A 186 -34.93 -1.48 6.96
N SER A 187 -35.68 -0.66 7.71
CA SER A 187 -35.22 -0.12 9.02
C SER A 187 -34.88 -1.21 10.04
N ASP A 188 -35.41 -2.41 9.90
CA ASP A 188 -35.11 -3.53 10.80
C ASP A 188 -33.72 -4.16 10.52
N ASP A 189 -33.18 -3.91 9.34
CA ASP A 189 -31.86 -4.38 8.90
C ASP A 189 -30.73 -3.42 9.29
N GLU A 190 -31.06 -2.24 9.90
CA GLU A 190 -30.06 -1.27 10.32
C GLU A 190 -29.10 -1.86 11.36
N GLN A 191 -27.81 -1.59 11.20
CA GLN A 191 -26.81 -1.99 12.20
C GLN A 191 -26.97 -1.18 13.47
N ARG A 192 -27.08 -1.86 14.60
CA ARG A 192 -27.10 -1.24 15.95
C ARG A 192 -25.71 -1.28 16.54
N ILE A 193 -25.21 -0.10 16.94
CA ILE A 193 -23.89 0.07 17.55
C ILE A 193 -24.10 0.61 18.95
N GLU A 194 -23.73 -0.17 19.96
CA GLU A 194 -23.71 0.26 21.35
C GLU A 194 -22.30 0.76 21.71
N SER A 195 -22.19 2.01 22.12
CA SER A 195 -20.94 2.64 22.55
C SER A 195 -21.14 3.32 23.92
N LEU A 196 -20.06 3.88 24.47
CA LEU A 196 -20.14 4.67 25.70
C LEU A 196 -21.01 5.93 25.54
N ASP A 197 -21.14 6.42 24.30
CA ASP A 197 -21.94 7.61 23.96
C ASP A 197 -23.42 7.27 23.71
N GLY A 198 -23.78 5.99 23.78
CA GLY A 198 -25.15 5.51 23.61
C GLY A 198 -25.35 4.58 22.41
N LEU A 199 -26.61 4.38 22.04
CA LEU A 199 -27.03 3.54 20.92
C LEU A 199 -27.10 4.36 19.64
N GLN A 200 -26.33 3.96 18.65
CA GLN A 200 -26.36 4.51 17.28
C GLN A 200 -26.90 3.48 16.31
N ARG A 201 -27.45 3.95 15.18
CA ARG A 201 -27.93 3.12 14.07
C ARG A 201 -27.28 3.55 12.77
N GLU A 202 -26.69 2.56 12.07
CA GLU A 202 -26.07 2.78 10.78
C GLU A 202 -26.92 2.15 9.68
N ARG A 203 -27.27 2.96 8.67
CA ARG A 203 -28.09 2.54 7.52
C ARG A 203 -27.28 2.00 6.37
N PHE A 204 -26.02 2.40 6.27
CA PHE A 204 -25.12 1.97 5.23
C PHE A 204 -24.02 1.09 5.79
N MET A 205 -23.88 -0.09 5.24
CA MET A 205 -22.85 -1.07 5.62
C MET A 205 -22.07 -1.44 4.37
N LEU A 206 -20.74 -1.43 4.44
CA LEU A 206 -19.85 -1.88 3.39
C LEU A 206 -18.96 -3.01 3.89
N HIS A 207 -19.01 -4.15 3.20
CA HIS A 207 -18.15 -5.31 3.45
C HIS A 207 -17.15 -5.42 2.31
N TYR A 208 -15.87 -5.36 2.65
CA TYR A 208 -14.78 -5.53 1.71
C TYR A 208 -14.07 -6.86 1.97
N ASN A 209 -13.95 -7.68 0.93
CA ASN A 209 -13.27 -8.95 0.97
C ASN A 209 -12.14 -8.97 -0.06
N PHE A 210 -10.95 -9.38 0.37
CA PHE A 210 -9.80 -9.58 -0.49
C PHE A 210 -9.14 -10.93 -0.17
N PRO A 211 -9.78 -12.04 -0.57
CA PRO A 211 -9.28 -13.37 -0.25
C PRO A 211 -7.94 -13.65 -0.94
N PRO A 212 -7.05 -14.46 -0.33
CA PRO A 212 -5.71 -14.75 -0.86
C PRO A 212 -5.71 -15.28 -2.30
N PHE A 213 -6.73 -16.03 -2.71
CA PHE A 213 -6.84 -16.54 -4.07
C PHE A 213 -6.95 -15.43 -5.14
N SER A 214 -7.35 -14.21 -4.76
CA SER A 214 -7.40 -13.04 -5.67
C SER A 214 -6.02 -12.69 -6.26
N VAL A 215 -4.95 -13.09 -5.58
CA VAL A 215 -3.56 -12.90 -6.02
C VAL A 215 -2.83 -14.23 -6.24
N GLY A 216 -3.57 -15.35 -6.33
CA GLY A 216 -3.01 -16.67 -6.55
C GLY A 216 -2.28 -17.28 -5.35
N GLU A 217 -2.57 -16.79 -4.15
CA GLU A 217 -1.95 -17.27 -2.92
C GLU A 217 -2.90 -18.14 -2.09
N THR A 218 -2.32 -18.97 -1.22
CA THR A 218 -3.05 -19.64 -0.15
C THR A 218 -2.99 -18.84 1.14
N GLY A 219 -4.04 -18.86 1.94
CA GLY A 219 -4.07 -18.13 3.19
C GLY A 219 -5.25 -18.48 4.07
N ARG A 220 -5.36 -17.81 5.21
CA ARG A 220 -6.47 -18.00 6.13
C ARG A 220 -7.79 -17.53 5.50
N ILE A 221 -8.85 -18.28 5.77
CA ILE A 221 -10.21 -17.84 5.46
C ILE A 221 -10.65 -16.90 6.60
N GLY A 222 -11.04 -15.69 6.25
CA GLY A 222 -11.50 -14.66 7.19
C GLY A 222 -10.95 -13.29 6.87
N THR A 223 -11.58 -12.27 7.45
CA THR A 223 -11.24 -10.86 7.23
C THR A 223 -10.05 -10.46 8.08
N GLY A 224 -9.00 -9.96 7.47
CA GLY A 224 -7.82 -9.42 8.14
C GLY A 224 -7.97 -7.92 8.48
N ARG A 225 -7.03 -7.38 9.24
CA ARG A 225 -7.03 -5.95 9.61
C ARG A 225 -6.96 -5.03 8.40
N ARG A 226 -6.29 -5.48 7.33
CA ARG A 226 -6.16 -4.71 6.08
C ARG A 226 -7.51 -4.55 5.39
N GLU A 227 -8.29 -5.62 5.31
CA GLU A 227 -9.63 -5.56 4.71
C GLU A 227 -10.57 -4.68 5.53
N ILE A 228 -10.52 -4.74 6.85
CA ILE A 228 -11.32 -3.89 7.74
C ILE A 228 -10.98 -2.41 7.49
N GLY A 229 -9.69 -2.04 7.52
CA GLY A 229 -9.25 -0.66 7.30
C GLY A 229 -9.57 -0.16 5.88
N HIS A 230 -9.32 -0.98 4.86
CA HIS A 230 -9.60 -0.64 3.48
C HIS A 230 -11.11 -0.52 3.20
N GLY A 231 -11.90 -1.42 3.80
CA GLY A 231 -13.37 -1.33 3.76
C GLY A 231 -13.89 -0.05 4.43
N LYS A 232 -13.30 0.38 5.54
CA LYS A 232 -13.70 1.63 6.21
C LYS A 232 -13.37 2.86 5.37
N LEU A 233 -12.23 2.87 4.68
CA LEU A 233 -11.91 3.96 3.74
C LEU A 233 -12.91 4.02 2.58
N ALA A 234 -13.27 2.87 2.01
CA ALA A 234 -14.29 2.81 0.96
C ALA A 234 -15.68 3.25 1.47
N TRP A 235 -16.03 2.86 2.69
CA TRP A 235 -17.28 3.26 3.33
C TRP A 235 -17.39 4.78 3.50
N ARG A 236 -16.29 5.45 3.86
CA ARG A 236 -16.24 6.90 4.01
C ARG A 236 -16.34 7.66 2.68
N ALA A 237 -15.98 7.01 1.57
CA ALA A 237 -15.96 7.63 0.26
C ALA A 237 -17.33 7.62 -0.46
N ILE A 238 -18.31 6.88 0.07
CA ILE A 238 -19.67 6.73 -0.47
C ILE A 238 -20.67 7.44 0.43
#